data_c1eed52da35d3b96d1d71455b14d59d4
#
_entry.id   c1eed52da35d3b96d1d71455b14d59d4
#
_cell.length_a   1.000
_cell.length_b   1.000
_cell.length_c   1.000
_cell.angle_alpha   90.00
_cell.angle_beta   90.00
_cell.angle_gamma   90.00
#
_symmetry.space_group_name_H-M   'P 1'
#
loop_
_entity.id
_entity.type
_entity.pdbx_description
1 polymer ?
#
loop_
_entity_poly.entity_id
_entity_poly.type
_entity_poly.pdbx_seq_one_letter_code
_entity_poly.pdbx_strand_id
1 'polypeptide(L)'
;MEGTINMAAKLPLSDVLSAIDRKDFNWYANLDAEKKKAWSSWLFIRYASSTKSKDRDELILNTNEFVNKHYGDIHKHEELVWKLMCLTGTGKKQFHEWIKPPNSKIKTDAISQFVSDTYPTMNGREVELFLKMNDVSDLKQMAIDMGMSDKEVSEIFEKKKTKKKKSK
;
A
#
# COMPACT_ATOMS: atom_id res chain seq x y z
N MET A 1 34.53 30.90 11.59
CA MET A 1 33.14 30.53 12.02
C MET A 1 32.73 29.34 11.21
N GLU A 2 32.90 28.15 11.77
CA GLU A 2 32.51 26.92 11.13
C GLU A 2 30.99 26.75 11.29
N GLY A 3 30.28 26.79 10.17
CA GLY A 3 28.86 26.51 10.13
C GLY A 3 28.58 25.04 10.42
N THR A 4 28.22 24.73 11.64
CA THR A 4 27.72 23.40 12.02
C THR A 4 26.45 23.14 11.23
N ILE A 5 26.55 22.30 10.23
CA ILE A 5 25.39 21.75 9.52
C ILE A 5 24.61 20.95 10.57
N ASN A 6 23.53 21.54 11.06
CA ASN A 6 22.61 20.91 12.00
C ASN A 6 21.90 19.76 11.24
N MET A 7 22.47 18.55 11.33
CA MET A 7 21.79 17.35 10.85
C MET A 7 20.60 17.13 11.76
N ALA A 8 19.41 17.50 11.28
CA ALA A 8 18.14 17.22 11.95
C ALA A 8 18.16 15.80 12.52
N ALA A 9 17.94 15.66 13.81
CA ALA A 9 18.03 14.39 14.51
C ALA A 9 17.06 13.39 13.86
N LYS A 10 17.61 12.46 13.11
CA LYS A 10 16.83 11.45 12.41
C LYS A 10 16.31 10.45 13.42
N LEU A 11 14.99 10.24 13.47
CA LEU A 11 14.41 9.20 14.31
C LEU A 11 14.67 7.83 13.64
N PRO A 12 15.52 6.93 14.22
CA PRO A 12 15.83 5.66 13.58
C PRO A 12 14.61 4.77 13.53
N LEU A 13 14.22 4.32 12.32
CA LEU A 13 13.08 3.43 12.11
C LEU A 13 13.17 2.14 12.93
N SER A 14 14.38 1.57 13.03
CA SER A 14 14.63 0.35 13.80
C SER A 14 14.27 0.48 15.28
N ASP A 15 14.56 1.65 15.87
CA ASP A 15 14.34 1.89 17.29
C ASP A 15 12.85 2.04 17.57
N VAL A 16 12.15 2.77 16.70
CA VAL A 16 10.69 2.93 16.77
C VAL A 16 10.00 1.57 16.68
N LEU A 17 10.30 0.78 15.66
CA LEU A 17 9.67 -0.52 15.44
C LEU A 17 9.99 -1.51 16.55
N SER A 18 11.24 -1.51 17.03
CA SER A 18 11.64 -2.34 18.17
C SER A 18 10.92 -1.96 19.47
N ALA A 19 10.62 -0.68 19.68
CA ALA A 19 9.87 -0.23 20.83
C ALA A 19 8.38 -0.61 20.73
N ILE A 20 7.78 -0.53 19.54
CA ILE A 20 6.41 -1.03 19.28
C ILE A 20 6.34 -2.53 19.56
N ASP A 21 7.26 -3.31 19.01
CA ASP A 21 7.33 -4.76 19.18
C ASP A 21 7.37 -5.18 20.66
N ARG A 22 8.16 -4.48 21.47
CA ARG A 22 8.30 -4.71 22.91
C ARG A 22 7.16 -4.15 23.76
N LYS A 23 6.22 -3.43 23.13
CA LYS A 23 5.12 -2.73 23.82
C LYS A 23 5.64 -1.67 24.82
N ASP A 24 6.64 -0.89 24.45
CA ASP A 24 7.19 0.17 25.27
C ASP A 24 6.31 1.43 25.18
N PHE A 25 5.27 1.46 26.01
CA PHE A 25 4.28 2.55 26.03
C PHE A 25 4.86 3.92 26.36
N ASN A 26 5.98 3.96 27.07
CA ASN A 26 6.59 5.22 27.54
C ASN A 26 7.67 5.74 26.58
N TRP A 27 8.08 4.96 25.59
CA TRP A 27 9.19 5.31 24.68
C TRP A 27 8.97 6.67 24.00
N TYR A 28 7.78 6.94 23.46
CA TYR A 28 7.47 8.21 22.80
C TYR A 28 7.49 9.40 23.77
N ALA A 29 6.96 9.23 24.98
CA ALA A 29 6.95 10.29 25.99
C ALA A 29 8.37 10.73 26.36
N ASN A 30 9.33 9.79 26.37
CA ASN A 30 10.73 10.00 26.68
C ASN A 30 11.57 10.59 25.54
N LEU A 31 11.01 10.79 24.35
CA LEU A 31 11.71 11.43 23.23
C LEU A 31 11.92 12.93 23.52
N ASP A 32 13.09 13.42 23.12
CA ASP A 32 13.36 14.84 23.09
C ASP A 32 12.49 15.58 22.04
N ALA A 33 12.43 16.91 22.14
CA ALA A 33 11.58 17.73 21.28
C ALA A 33 12.00 17.65 19.79
N GLU A 34 13.28 17.42 19.48
CA GLU A 34 13.75 17.30 18.10
C GLU A 34 13.32 15.99 17.48
N LYS A 35 13.41 14.89 18.23
CA LYS A 35 12.92 13.57 17.77
C LYS A 35 11.41 13.54 17.63
N LYS A 36 10.67 14.23 18.52
CA LYS A 36 9.21 14.38 18.38
C LYS A 36 8.84 15.13 17.11
N LYS A 37 9.62 16.15 16.69
CA LYS A 37 9.40 16.82 15.39
C LYS A 37 9.65 15.91 14.18
N ALA A 38 10.52 14.92 14.31
CA ALA A 38 10.81 13.95 13.26
C ALA A 38 9.80 12.78 13.24
N TRP A 39 8.85 12.76 14.16
CA TRP A 39 7.81 11.74 14.24
C TRP A 39 6.86 11.80 13.04
N SER A 40 6.54 10.65 12.49
CA SER A 40 5.54 10.49 11.44
C SER A 40 4.69 9.25 11.71
N SER A 41 3.56 9.45 12.37
CA SER A 41 2.66 8.36 12.77
C SER A 41 2.24 7.48 11.58
N TRP A 42 1.90 8.10 10.43
CA TRP A 42 1.52 7.37 9.23
C TRP A 42 2.64 6.43 8.73
N LEU A 43 3.88 6.92 8.71
CA LEU A 43 5.02 6.12 8.26
C LEU A 43 5.25 4.92 9.19
N PHE A 44 5.22 5.14 10.49
CA PHE A 44 5.49 4.09 11.47
C PHE A 44 4.35 3.07 11.55
N ILE A 45 3.09 3.48 11.44
CA ILE A 45 1.94 2.57 11.31
C ILE A 45 2.12 1.66 10.08
N ARG A 46 2.52 2.25 8.96
CA ARG A 46 2.75 1.51 7.71
C ARG A 46 3.83 0.45 7.85
N TYR A 47 4.94 0.78 8.52
CA TYR A 47 6.00 -0.20 8.75
C TYR A 47 5.63 -1.23 9.83
N ALA A 48 5.01 -0.81 10.93
CA ALA A 48 4.61 -1.71 12.02
C ALA A 48 3.68 -2.83 11.54
N SER A 49 2.77 -2.52 10.60
CA SER A 49 1.87 -3.51 10.00
C SER A 49 2.50 -4.35 8.89
N SER A 50 3.74 -4.06 8.48
CA SER A 50 4.39 -4.69 7.32
C SER A 50 5.48 -5.66 7.76
N THR A 51 5.12 -6.92 7.93
CA THR A 51 6.05 -8.01 8.27
C THR A 51 5.83 -9.25 7.41
N LYS A 52 6.86 -10.06 7.24
CA LYS A 52 6.78 -11.42 6.64
C LYS A 52 6.75 -12.52 7.68
N SER A 53 6.68 -12.19 8.97
CA SER A 53 6.64 -13.18 10.03
C SER A 53 5.32 -13.97 10.04
N LYS A 54 5.27 -15.03 10.86
CA LYS A 54 4.05 -15.82 11.09
C LYS A 54 2.91 -14.99 11.69
N ASP A 55 3.27 -13.93 12.44
CA ASP A 55 2.31 -13.07 13.14
C ASP A 55 1.78 -11.93 12.24
N ARG A 56 2.03 -12.01 10.92
CA ARG A 56 1.65 -10.99 9.94
C ARG A 56 0.16 -10.63 9.99
N ASP A 57 -0.69 -11.63 9.98
CA ASP A 57 -2.14 -11.41 9.89
C ASP A 57 -2.65 -10.81 11.20
N GLU A 58 -2.12 -11.24 12.36
CA GLU A 58 -2.41 -10.65 13.66
C GLU A 58 -2.00 -9.17 13.71
N LEU A 59 -0.78 -8.84 13.26
CA LEU A 59 -0.31 -7.45 13.22
C LEU A 59 -1.17 -6.56 12.32
N ILE A 60 -1.60 -7.06 11.17
CA ILE A 60 -2.48 -6.31 10.25
C ILE A 60 -3.85 -6.08 10.88
N LEU A 61 -4.46 -7.13 11.45
CA LEU A 61 -5.76 -7.05 12.08
C LEU A 61 -5.74 -6.10 13.30
N ASN A 62 -4.73 -6.24 14.17
CA ASN A 62 -4.57 -5.37 15.34
C ASN A 62 -4.32 -3.92 14.92
N THR A 63 -3.50 -3.68 13.89
CA THR A 63 -3.26 -2.32 13.38
C THR A 63 -4.54 -1.69 12.85
N ASN A 64 -5.35 -2.45 12.12
CA ASN A 64 -6.64 -1.96 11.63
C ASN A 64 -7.61 -1.67 12.77
N GLU A 65 -7.70 -2.56 13.74
CA GLU A 65 -8.66 -2.44 14.85
C GLU A 65 -8.30 -1.29 15.80
N PHE A 66 -7.04 -1.22 16.24
CA PHE A 66 -6.65 -0.26 17.27
C PHE A 66 -6.24 1.11 16.72
N VAL A 67 -5.75 1.18 15.47
CA VAL A 67 -5.18 2.42 14.94
C VAL A 67 -5.93 2.94 13.72
N ASN A 68 -6.02 2.15 12.64
CA ASN A 68 -6.50 2.67 11.35
C ASN A 68 -7.95 3.14 11.39
N LYS A 69 -8.85 2.41 12.05
CA LYS A 69 -10.26 2.78 12.18
C LYS A 69 -10.47 4.16 12.82
N HIS A 70 -9.57 4.53 13.72
CA HIS A 70 -9.69 5.74 14.53
C HIS A 70 -8.72 6.84 14.10
N TYR A 71 -7.87 6.58 13.13
CA TYR A 71 -6.76 7.46 12.79
C TYR A 71 -7.20 8.89 12.43
N GLY A 72 -8.34 9.03 11.77
CA GLY A 72 -8.93 10.33 11.44
C GLY A 72 -9.14 11.23 12.67
N ASP A 73 -9.53 10.64 13.80
CA ASP A 73 -9.83 11.36 15.03
C ASP A 73 -8.60 11.54 15.92
N ILE A 74 -7.72 10.52 15.94
CA ILE A 74 -6.61 10.46 16.91
C ILE A 74 -5.29 10.99 16.36
N HIS A 75 -5.14 11.22 15.04
CA HIS A 75 -3.84 11.54 14.42
C HIS A 75 -3.13 12.78 15.01
N LYS A 76 -3.89 13.71 15.62
CA LYS A 76 -3.35 14.89 16.31
C LYS A 76 -2.84 14.61 17.72
N HIS A 77 -3.19 13.44 18.27
CA HIS A 77 -2.80 13.01 19.60
C HIS A 77 -1.69 11.96 19.53
N GLU A 78 -0.49 12.39 19.16
CA GLU A 78 0.63 11.52 18.81
C GLU A 78 1.01 10.52 19.91
N GLU A 79 0.92 10.90 21.18
CA GLU A 79 1.16 10.00 22.31
C GLU A 79 0.10 8.90 22.41
N LEU A 80 -1.16 9.22 22.11
CA LEU A 80 -2.25 8.24 22.07
C LEU A 80 -2.03 7.29 20.89
N VAL A 81 -1.70 7.82 19.71
CA VAL A 81 -1.35 6.99 18.54
C VAL A 81 -0.20 6.05 18.87
N TRP A 82 0.85 6.53 19.55
CA TRP A 82 1.96 5.69 20.02
C TRP A 82 1.48 4.54 20.90
N LYS A 83 0.68 4.83 21.91
CA LYS A 83 0.16 3.81 22.84
C LYS A 83 -0.69 2.77 22.14
N LEU A 84 -1.53 3.19 21.18
CA LEU A 84 -2.33 2.27 20.37
C LEU A 84 -1.47 1.43 19.44
N MET A 85 -0.41 2.00 18.85
CA MET A 85 0.56 1.23 18.06
C MET A 85 1.28 0.18 18.92
N CYS A 86 1.64 0.49 20.15
CA CYS A 86 2.24 -0.49 21.06
C CYS A 86 1.27 -1.67 21.38
N LEU A 87 -0.04 -1.46 21.37
CA LEU A 87 -1.01 -2.55 21.52
C LEU A 87 -0.96 -3.53 20.34
N THR A 88 -0.60 -3.06 19.14
CA THR A 88 -0.51 -3.92 17.96
C THR A 88 0.66 -4.89 18.01
N GLY A 89 1.74 -4.56 18.72
CA GLY A 89 2.92 -5.40 18.86
C GLY A 89 2.62 -6.75 19.50
N THR A 90 3.39 -7.75 19.16
CA THR A 90 3.24 -9.13 19.69
C THR A 90 4.07 -9.41 20.95
N GLY A 91 4.81 -8.43 21.44
CA GLY A 91 5.78 -8.60 22.55
C GLY A 91 7.10 -9.23 22.11
N LYS A 92 7.25 -9.58 20.83
CA LYS A 92 8.45 -10.20 20.26
C LYS A 92 8.96 -9.35 19.10
N LYS A 93 10.28 -9.23 18.99
CA LYS A 93 10.90 -8.54 17.86
C LYS A 93 10.48 -9.15 16.53
N GLN A 94 9.98 -8.32 15.64
CA GLN A 94 9.55 -8.69 14.29
C GLN A 94 10.54 -8.16 13.24
N PHE A 95 10.51 -8.76 12.06
CA PHE A 95 11.22 -8.24 10.90
C PHE A 95 10.24 -7.43 10.03
N HIS A 96 10.32 -6.12 10.14
CA HIS A 96 9.49 -5.19 9.39
C HIS A 96 10.17 -4.82 8.08
N GLU A 97 9.41 -4.86 6.99
CA GLU A 97 9.88 -4.46 5.67
C GLU A 97 8.85 -3.56 4.98
N TRP A 98 9.32 -2.75 4.04
CA TRP A 98 8.41 -1.98 3.22
C TRP A 98 7.73 -2.88 2.18
N ILE A 99 6.44 -3.12 2.35
CA ILE A 99 5.62 -3.79 1.36
C ILE A 99 5.05 -2.72 0.44
N LYS A 100 5.49 -2.71 -0.81
CA LYS A 100 4.96 -1.78 -1.82
C LYS A 100 3.45 -1.96 -1.93
N PRO A 101 2.67 -0.87 -1.94
CA PRO A 101 1.27 -0.98 -2.28
C PRO A 101 1.17 -1.60 -3.67
N PRO A 102 0.18 -2.46 -3.93
CA PRO A 102 -0.08 -2.93 -5.29
C PRO A 102 -0.24 -1.71 -6.20
N ASN A 103 0.32 -1.80 -7.41
CA ASN A 103 0.19 -0.71 -8.38
C ASN A 103 -1.31 -0.46 -8.59
N SER A 104 -1.77 0.71 -8.18
CA SER A 104 -3.14 1.17 -8.43
C SER A 104 -3.33 1.63 -9.89
N LYS A 105 -2.24 1.71 -10.66
CA LYS A 105 -2.32 1.97 -12.09
C LYS A 105 -2.88 0.71 -12.77
N ILE A 106 -4.07 0.83 -13.29
CA ILE A 106 -4.62 -0.13 -14.25
C ILE A 106 -3.53 -0.35 -15.30
N LYS A 107 -3.17 -1.60 -15.55
CA LYS A 107 -2.32 -1.90 -16.70
C LYS A 107 -3.04 -1.31 -17.90
N THR A 108 -2.43 -0.35 -18.57
CA THR A 108 -2.99 0.32 -19.76
C THR A 108 -2.88 -0.55 -20.99
N ASP A 109 -3.28 -1.82 -20.90
CA ASP A 109 -3.56 -2.60 -22.10
C ASP A 109 -5.00 -2.32 -22.56
N ALA A 110 -5.25 -2.55 -23.84
CA ALA A 110 -6.55 -2.21 -24.44
C ALA A 110 -7.73 -2.92 -23.76
N ILE A 111 -7.52 -4.15 -23.27
CA ILE A 111 -8.55 -4.93 -22.60
C ILE A 111 -8.88 -4.36 -21.21
N SER A 112 -7.86 -4.02 -20.43
CA SER A 112 -8.06 -3.37 -19.13
C SER A 112 -8.75 -2.01 -19.27
N GLN A 113 -8.41 -1.27 -20.32
CA GLN A 113 -9.06 0.01 -20.63
C GLN A 113 -10.54 -0.21 -20.99
N PHE A 114 -10.84 -1.17 -21.85
CA PHE A 114 -12.22 -1.54 -22.21
C PHE A 114 -13.07 -1.85 -20.96
N VAL A 115 -12.54 -2.65 -20.03
CA VAL A 115 -13.27 -2.97 -18.79
C VAL A 115 -13.48 -1.72 -17.93
N SER A 116 -12.47 -0.85 -17.84
CA SER A 116 -12.57 0.39 -17.06
C SER A 116 -13.57 1.38 -17.65
N ASP A 117 -13.65 1.47 -18.98
CA ASP A 117 -14.59 2.34 -19.69
C ASP A 117 -16.02 1.80 -19.57
N THR A 118 -16.16 0.47 -19.57
CA THR A 118 -17.45 -0.21 -19.37
C THR A 118 -17.97 -0.09 -17.95
N TYR A 119 -17.06 -0.17 -16.97
CA TYR A 119 -17.39 -0.10 -15.54
C TYR A 119 -16.58 1.00 -14.82
N PRO A 120 -16.95 2.27 -14.99
CA PRO A 120 -16.16 3.41 -14.49
C PRO A 120 -16.07 3.48 -12.95
N THR A 121 -16.93 2.77 -12.24
CA THR A 121 -16.92 2.71 -10.78
C THR A 121 -15.92 1.69 -10.22
N MET A 122 -15.40 0.78 -11.06
CA MET A 122 -14.40 -0.20 -10.64
C MET A 122 -13.04 0.44 -10.41
N ASN A 123 -12.43 0.13 -9.28
CA ASN A 123 -11.03 0.46 -9.04
C ASN A 123 -10.08 -0.54 -9.74
N GLY A 124 -8.79 -0.22 -9.83
CA GLY A 124 -7.81 -1.04 -10.57
C GLY A 124 -7.69 -2.50 -10.08
N ARG A 125 -7.99 -2.79 -8.81
CA ARG A 125 -7.99 -4.15 -8.26
C ARG A 125 -9.23 -4.94 -8.70
N GLU A 126 -10.35 -4.26 -8.77
CA GLU A 126 -11.61 -4.85 -9.23
C GLU A 126 -11.53 -5.16 -10.72
N VAL A 127 -10.92 -4.28 -11.52
CA VAL A 127 -10.62 -4.55 -12.93
C VAL A 127 -9.68 -5.76 -13.08
N GLU A 128 -8.62 -5.84 -12.27
CA GLU A 128 -7.72 -7.00 -12.28
C GLU A 128 -8.43 -8.32 -11.90
N LEU A 129 -9.32 -8.25 -10.91
CA LEU A 129 -10.13 -9.41 -10.49
C LEU A 129 -11.11 -9.81 -11.58
N PHE A 130 -11.79 -8.83 -12.18
CA PHE A 130 -12.74 -9.06 -13.28
C PHE A 130 -12.05 -9.75 -14.47
N LEU A 131 -10.85 -9.30 -14.84
CA LEU A 131 -10.02 -9.91 -15.90
C LEU A 131 -9.50 -11.31 -15.56
N LYS A 132 -9.41 -11.67 -14.29
CA LYS A 132 -9.07 -13.04 -13.87
C LYS A 132 -10.25 -13.99 -13.87
N MET A 133 -11.44 -13.46 -13.68
CA MET A 133 -12.68 -14.24 -13.62
C MET A 133 -13.30 -14.49 -14.99
N ASN A 134 -12.97 -13.66 -15.97
CA ASN A 134 -13.51 -13.75 -17.33
C ASN A 134 -12.36 -14.02 -18.31
N ASP A 135 -12.56 -14.93 -19.23
CA ASP A 135 -11.58 -15.14 -20.28
C ASP A 135 -11.76 -14.15 -21.45
N VAL A 136 -10.81 -14.17 -22.40
CA VAL A 136 -10.83 -13.21 -23.52
C VAL A 136 -12.04 -13.42 -24.44
N SER A 137 -12.59 -14.65 -24.51
CA SER A 137 -13.78 -14.94 -25.30
C SER A 137 -15.02 -14.33 -24.70
N ASP A 138 -15.16 -14.39 -23.37
CA ASP A 138 -16.27 -13.79 -22.64
C ASP A 138 -16.29 -12.28 -22.79
N LEU A 139 -15.10 -11.66 -22.67
CA LEU A 139 -14.95 -10.22 -22.84
C LEU A 139 -15.23 -9.75 -24.27
N LYS A 140 -14.86 -10.55 -25.29
CA LYS A 140 -15.21 -10.28 -26.68
C LYS A 140 -16.74 -10.36 -26.89
N GLN A 141 -17.36 -11.38 -26.35
CA GLN A 141 -18.82 -11.53 -26.44
C GLN A 141 -19.52 -10.35 -25.79
N MET A 142 -19.07 -9.93 -24.61
CA MET A 142 -19.59 -8.75 -23.93
C MET A 142 -19.47 -7.48 -24.81
N ALA A 143 -18.33 -7.25 -25.47
CA ALA A 143 -18.16 -6.11 -26.35
C ALA A 143 -19.12 -6.15 -27.55
N ILE A 144 -19.37 -7.32 -28.12
CA ILE A 144 -20.37 -7.54 -29.19
C ILE A 144 -21.78 -7.27 -28.69
N ASP A 145 -22.14 -7.80 -27.51
CA ASP A 145 -23.46 -7.61 -26.90
C ASP A 145 -23.74 -6.14 -26.55
N MET A 146 -22.69 -5.35 -26.31
CA MET A 146 -22.76 -3.89 -26.13
C MET A 146 -22.86 -3.12 -27.45
N GLY A 147 -22.85 -3.81 -28.58
CA GLY A 147 -23.03 -3.20 -29.92
C GLY A 147 -21.75 -2.67 -30.55
N MET A 148 -20.56 -3.09 -30.06
CA MET A 148 -19.29 -2.73 -30.69
C MET A 148 -19.15 -3.41 -32.05
N SER A 149 -18.59 -2.69 -33.02
CA SER A 149 -18.32 -3.24 -34.36
C SER A 149 -17.15 -4.25 -34.33
N ASP A 150 -17.13 -5.17 -35.30
CA ASP A 150 -16.05 -6.16 -35.44
C ASP A 150 -14.66 -5.51 -35.51
N LYS A 151 -14.57 -4.32 -36.06
CA LYS A 151 -13.31 -3.56 -36.13
C LYS A 151 -12.84 -3.10 -34.76
N GLU A 152 -13.71 -2.54 -33.95
CA GLU A 152 -13.42 -2.10 -32.58
C GLU A 152 -13.05 -3.29 -31.68
N VAL A 153 -13.76 -4.39 -31.81
CA VAL A 153 -13.45 -5.64 -31.10
C VAL A 153 -12.06 -6.14 -31.48
N SER A 154 -11.72 -6.17 -32.78
CA SER A 154 -10.39 -6.57 -33.25
C SER A 154 -9.28 -5.67 -32.73
N GLU A 155 -9.49 -4.36 -32.69
CA GLU A 155 -8.50 -3.39 -32.17
C GLU A 155 -8.20 -3.60 -30.69
N ILE A 156 -9.20 -3.96 -29.88
CA ILE A 156 -9.08 -4.17 -28.44
C ILE A 156 -8.45 -5.54 -28.12
N PHE A 157 -8.94 -6.58 -28.77
CA PHE A 157 -8.65 -7.96 -28.36
C PHE A 157 -7.58 -8.66 -29.20
N GLU A 158 -7.27 -8.17 -30.41
CA GLU A 158 -6.20 -8.74 -31.23
C GLU A 158 -4.85 -8.10 -30.90
N LYS A 159 -3.92 -8.92 -30.40
CA LYS A 159 -2.53 -8.49 -30.17
C LYS A 159 -1.93 -8.03 -31.49
N LYS A 160 -1.63 -6.74 -31.64
CA LYS A 160 -0.69 -6.27 -32.65
C LYS A 160 0.61 -7.06 -32.49
N LYS A 161 0.94 -7.95 -33.42
CA LYS A 161 2.25 -8.61 -33.50
C LYS A 161 3.30 -7.51 -33.64
N THR A 162 3.89 -7.08 -32.51
CA THR A 162 5.06 -6.19 -32.55
C THR A 162 6.17 -6.94 -33.26
N LYS A 163 6.48 -6.51 -34.49
CA LYS A 163 7.67 -6.96 -35.22
C LYS A 163 8.89 -6.69 -34.34
N LYS A 164 9.47 -7.74 -33.73
CA LYS A 164 10.82 -7.67 -33.18
C LYS A 164 11.73 -7.21 -34.30
N LYS A 165 12.16 -5.94 -34.29
CA LYS A 165 13.32 -5.50 -35.05
C LYS A 165 14.53 -6.29 -34.54
N LYS A 166 14.97 -7.27 -35.31
CA LYS A 166 16.32 -7.83 -35.17
C LYS A 166 17.29 -6.69 -35.46
N SER A 167 17.95 -6.18 -34.44
CA SER A 167 19.18 -5.43 -34.62
C SER A 167 20.27 -6.44 -34.98
N LYS A 168 20.84 -6.24 -36.19
CA LYS A 168 22.11 -6.84 -36.57
C LYS A 168 23.24 -6.15 -35.82
#